data_7a3e31970d45b194cb1799ef28495007
#
_entry.id   7a3e31970d45b194cb1799ef28495007
#
_cell.length_a   1.000
_cell.length_b   1.000
_cell.length_c   1.000
_cell.angle_alpha   90.00
_cell.angle_beta   90.00
_cell.angle_gamma   90.00
#
_symmetry.space_group_name_H-M   'P 1'
#
loop_
_entity.id
_entity.type
_entity.pdbx_description
1 polymer ?
#
loop_
_entity_poly.entity_id
_entity_poly.type
_entity_poly.pdbx_seq_one_letter_code
_entity_poly.pdbx_strand_id
1 'polypeptide(L)'
;MRHYIFLMIWMLLGVASSGYAQKTKKVHGEYIYHAPENVSIEQARQTALSRAQIQALGDEFGTVVAQHNATLMNNTNGSTHTDFTSLSSSDVKGEWLETIGEPKYEISYEQGMLVVKCSVTGKARAIVAKQNNYVAKILCNGIEDRNEGENFKSGDDLYLAYQSATKGYLAVYLIDDNKNAYCLLPYQSSKDGKVEVDANTRYVFFNQKTAQPLFNSSDVDEYTMTCDKASETNYIYIISSPNPFIKAIDNAVEGLPRELKFEDFQKWLSKNRTADKDMQVEIKTIVVKK
;
A
#
# COMPACT_ATOMS: atom_id res chain seq x y z
N MET A 1 40.91 42.74 -28.87
CA MET A 1 40.05 42.30 -27.74
C MET A 1 38.58 42.10 -28.16
N ARG A 2 38.28 41.53 -29.33
CA ARG A 2 36.89 41.37 -29.80
C ARG A 2 36.56 39.96 -30.31
N HIS A 3 37.41 38.98 -30.12
CA HIS A 3 37.26 37.63 -30.65
C HIS A 3 37.11 36.52 -29.57
N TYR A 4 37.12 36.87 -28.30
CA TYR A 4 36.99 35.87 -27.19
C TYR A 4 35.58 35.78 -26.58
N ILE A 5 34.66 36.65 -27.01
CA ILE A 5 33.29 36.64 -26.44
C ILE A 5 32.36 35.63 -27.16
N PHE A 6 32.75 35.21 -28.37
CA PHE A 6 31.85 34.29 -29.15
C PHE A 6 32.10 32.80 -28.83
N LEU A 7 33.15 32.44 -28.12
CA LEU A 7 33.45 31.04 -27.77
C LEU A 7 32.87 30.58 -26.45
N MET A 8 32.34 31.50 -25.63
CA MET A 8 31.74 31.16 -24.30
C MET A 8 30.24 30.89 -24.34
N ILE A 9 29.57 31.16 -25.43
CA ILE A 9 28.10 30.98 -25.57
C ILE A 9 27.72 29.58 -26.09
N TRP A 10 28.67 28.81 -26.60
CA TRP A 10 28.40 27.47 -27.16
C TRP A 10 28.60 26.29 -26.18
N MET A 11 28.99 26.57 -24.93
CA MET A 11 29.21 25.52 -23.91
C MET A 11 28.04 25.36 -22.90
N LEU A 12 26.94 26.06 -23.12
CA LEU A 12 25.74 26.05 -22.22
C LEU A 12 24.55 25.31 -22.78
N LEU A 13 24.67 24.54 -23.84
CA LEU A 13 23.58 23.77 -24.47
C LEU A 13 23.96 22.29 -24.55
N GLY A 14 23.97 21.58 -23.42
CA GLY A 14 24.33 20.17 -23.45
C GLY A 14 23.97 19.35 -22.21
N VAL A 15 23.05 19.80 -21.37
CA VAL A 15 22.43 18.90 -20.39
C VAL A 15 21.01 18.58 -20.84
N ALA A 16 20.92 17.83 -21.93
CA ALA A 16 19.72 17.07 -22.21
C ALA A 16 19.63 15.98 -21.13
N SER A 17 18.89 16.27 -20.07
CA SER A 17 18.43 15.24 -19.14
C SER A 17 17.64 14.21 -19.95
N SER A 18 18.25 13.08 -20.26
CA SER A 18 17.59 11.91 -20.81
C SER A 18 16.61 11.40 -19.75
N GLY A 19 15.48 12.08 -19.62
CA GLY A 19 14.34 11.55 -18.91
C GLY A 19 13.95 10.26 -19.64
N TYR A 20 14.23 9.10 -19.06
CA TYR A 20 13.66 7.86 -19.53
C TYR A 20 12.15 7.98 -19.43
N ALA A 21 11.51 8.35 -20.52
CA ALA A 21 10.05 8.34 -20.64
C ALA A 21 9.62 6.89 -20.44
N GLN A 22 9.03 6.60 -19.30
CA GLN A 22 8.52 5.28 -18.98
C GLN A 22 7.47 4.89 -20.03
N LYS A 23 7.67 3.76 -20.70
CA LYS A 23 6.81 3.32 -21.82
C LYS A 23 5.39 3.08 -21.31
N THR A 24 4.44 3.82 -21.85
CA THR A 24 3.02 3.62 -21.56
C THR A 24 2.45 2.51 -22.44
N LYS A 25 1.49 1.75 -21.93
CA LYS A 25 0.76 0.72 -22.64
C LYS A 25 -0.74 1.02 -22.61
N LYS A 26 -1.42 0.61 -23.68
CA LYS A 26 -2.87 0.59 -23.71
C LYS A 26 -3.33 -0.71 -23.05
N VAL A 27 -4.18 -0.60 -22.04
CA VAL A 27 -4.70 -1.73 -21.27
C VAL A 27 -6.22 -1.74 -21.33
N HIS A 28 -6.80 -2.93 -21.18
CA HIS A 28 -8.24 -3.14 -21.17
C HIS A 28 -8.60 -4.03 -20.00
N GLY A 29 -9.67 -3.71 -19.26
CA GLY A 29 -10.18 -4.51 -18.16
C GLY A 29 -11.68 -4.61 -18.16
N GLU A 30 -12.17 -5.74 -17.69
CA GLU A 30 -13.59 -6.01 -17.45
C GLU A 30 -13.77 -6.56 -16.05
N TYR A 31 -14.85 -6.16 -15.39
CA TYR A 31 -15.20 -6.68 -14.06
C TYR A 31 -16.71 -6.74 -13.89
N ILE A 32 -17.18 -7.82 -13.27
CA ILE A 32 -18.58 -8.01 -12.89
C ILE A 32 -18.67 -7.84 -11.37
N TYR A 33 -19.36 -6.80 -10.93
CA TYR A 33 -19.57 -6.50 -9.52
C TYR A 33 -20.97 -6.89 -9.10
N HIS A 34 -21.08 -7.77 -8.11
CA HIS A 34 -22.31 -8.11 -7.42
C HIS A 34 -22.42 -7.20 -6.20
N ALA A 35 -23.31 -6.21 -6.27
CA ALA A 35 -23.43 -5.21 -5.22
C ALA A 35 -24.17 -5.78 -4.00
N PRO A 36 -23.66 -5.59 -2.78
CA PRO A 36 -24.40 -5.90 -1.56
C PRO A 36 -25.68 -5.08 -1.47
N GLU A 37 -26.61 -5.51 -0.62
CA GLU A 37 -27.79 -4.72 -0.27
C GLU A 37 -27.38 -3.33 0.24
N ASN A 38 -28.15 -2.31 -0.09
CA ASN A 38 -27.93 -0.90 0.29
C ASN A 38 -26.79 -0.16 -0.45
N VAL A 39 -26.27 -0.69 -1.55
CA VAL A 39 -25.34 0.02 -2.43
C VAL A 39 -26.12 0.70 -3.54
N SER A 40 -25.90 2.01 -3.75
CA SER A 40 -26.51 2.73 -4.87
C SER A 40 -25.91 2.29 -6.22
N ILE A 41 -26.69 2.44 -7.30
CA ILE A 41 -26.22 2.14 -8.66
C ILE A 41 -24.92 2.89 -8.98
N GLU A 42 -24.82 4.15 -8.55
CA GLU A 42 -23.62 4.95 -8.80
C GLU A 42 -22.41 4.42 -8.03
N GLN A 43 -22.56 4.04 -6.78
CA GLN A 43 -21.51 3.40 -6.00
C GLN A 43 -21.10 2.04 -6.60
N ALA A 44 -22.08 1.26 -7.09
CA ALA A 44 -21.79 0.00 -7.77
C ALA A 44 -21.01 0.18 -9.07
N ARG A 45 -21.34 1.21 -9.87
CA ARG A 45 -20.57 1.59 -11.08
C ARG A 45 -19.14 1.98 -10.74
N GLN A 46 -18.94 2.83 -9.72
CA GLN A 46 -17.61 3.27 -9.29
C GLN A 46 -16.74 2.08 -8.81
N THR A 47 -17.35 1.17 -8.05
CA THR A 47 -16.66 -0.04 -7.60
C THR A 47 -16.31 -0.94 -8.76
N ALA A 48 -17.24 -1.21 -9.68
CA ALA A 48 -17.00 -2.01 -10.87
C ALA A 48 -15.88 -1.43 -11.75
N LEU A 49 -15.87 -0.10 -11.95
CA LEU A 49 -14.81 0.59 -12.69
C LEU A 49 -13.44 0.44 -12.01
N SER A 50 -13.37 0.71 -10.72
CA SER A 50 -12.12 0.58 -9.96
C SER A 50 -11.56 -0.86 -10.05
N ARG A 51 -12.42 -1.86 -9.93
CA ARG A 51 -12.02 -3.28 -10.03
C ARG A 51 -11.57 -3.66 -11.44
N ALA A 52 -12.27 -3.17 -12.49
CA ALA A 52 -11.85 -3.39 -13.87
C ALA A 52 -10.48 -2.78 -14.19
N GLN A 53 -10.19 -1.59 -13.64
CA GLN A 53 -8.88 -0.95 -13.78
C GLN A 53 -7.78 -1.76 -13.06
N ILE A 54 -8.04 -2.20 -11.83
CA ILE A 54 -7.09 -3.04 -11.06
C ILE A 54 -6.81 -4.35 -11.79
N GLN A 55 -7.84 -5.01 -12.32
CA GLN A 55 -7.68 -6.23 -13.10
C GLN A 55 -6.80 -6.01 -14.32
N ALA A 56 -7.08 -4.96 -15.11
CA ALA A 56 -6.27 -4.63 -16.28
C ALA A 56 -4.79 -4.37 -15.94
N LEU A 57 -4.52 -3.72 -14.80
CA LEU A 57 -3.16 -3.47 -14.33
C LEU A 57 -2.48 -4.78 -13.86
N GLY A 58 -3.22 -5.64 -13.17
CA GLY A 58 -2.72 -6.94 -12.73
C GLY A 58 -2.36 -7.85 -13.90
N ASP A 59 -3.22 -7.89 -14.90
CA ASP A 59 -3.04 -8.72 -16.12
C ASP A 59 -1.83 -8.25 -16.95
N GLU A 60 -1.63 -6.94 -17.09
CA GLU A 60 -0.56 -6.39 -17.93
C GLU A 60 0.79 -6.32 -17.22
N PHE A 61 0.83 -5.95 -15.94
CA PHE A 61 2.06 -5.64 -15.21
C PHE A 61 2.37 -6.65 -14.10
N GLY A 62 1.44 -7.55 -13.80
CA GLY A 62 1.52 -8.47 -12.69
C GLY A 62 1.15 -7.85 -11.35
N THR A 63 1.04 -8.70 -10.35
CA THR A 63 0.70 -8.33 -8.98
C THR A 63 1.93 -8.40 -8.07
N VAL A 64 1.92 -7.66 -6.97
CA VAL A 64 2.82 -7.90 -5.85
C VAL A 64 2.23 -9.07 -5.07
N VAL A 65 2.59 -10.29 -5.45
CA VAL A 65 2.22 -11.47 -4.67
C VAL A 65 3.18 -11.49 -3.48
N ALA A 66 2.71 -11.13 -2.30
CA ALA A 66 3.35 -11.61 -1.08
C ALA A 66 3.31 -13.14 -1.15
N GLN A 67 4.43 -13.82 -0.95
CA GLN A 67 4.60 -15.27 -1.17
C GLN A 67 3.57 -16.18 -0.46
N HIS A 68 2.70 -15.63 0.38
CA HIS A 68 1.67 -16.33 1.16
C HIS A 68 0.26 -16.27 0.55
N ASN A 69 -0.01 -15.48 -0.48
CA ASN A 69 -1.30 -15.52 -1.18
C ASN A 69 -1.46 -16.71 -2.15
N ALA A 70 -0.46 -17.60 -2.21
CA ALA A 70 -0.57 -18.87 -2.95
C ALA A 70 -1.66 -19.80 -2.40
N THR A 71 -2.18 -19.56 -1.20
CA THR A 71 -3.22 -20.38 -0.57
C THR A 71 -4.64 -20.00 -0.99
N LEU A 72 -4.84 -18.85 -1.66
CA LEU A 72 -6.12 -18.48 -2.28
C LEU A 72 -6.22 -18.89 -3.76
N MET A 73 -5.26 -19.63 -4.26
CA MET A 73 -5.40 -20.36 -5.53
C MET A 73 -6.32 -21.56 -5.30
N ASN A 74 -7.62 -21.35 -5.46
CA ASN A 74 -8.54 -22.47 -5.57
C ASN A 74 -8.21 -23.28 -6.83
N ASN A 75 -7.51 -24.38 -6.62
CA ASN A 75 -7.25 -25.40 -7.63
C ASN A 75 -8.56 -26.17 -7.87
N THR A 76 -9.48 -25.58 -8.62
CA THR A 76 -10.65 -26.27 -9.11
C THR A 76 -10.44 -26.53 -10.60
N ASN A 77 -10.18 -27.79 -10.97
CA ASN A 77 -10.08 -28.29 -12.35
C ASN A 77 -8.94 -27.76 -13.21
N GLY A 78 -7.72 -27.63 -12.70
CA GLY A 78 -6.52 -27.43 -13.55
C GLY A 78 -6.40 -26.04 -14.19
N SER A 79 -7.25 -25.10 -13.84
CA SER A 79 -7.16 -23.69 -14.26
C SER A 79 -6.80 -22.84 -13.06
N THR A 80 -5.67 -22.17 -13.14
CA THR A 80 -5.24 -21.20 -12.11
C THR A 80 -6.07 -19.93 -12.28
N HIS A 81 -7.21 -19.84 -11.58
CA HIS A 81 -7.96 -18.59 -11.49
C HIS A 81 -7.43 -17.78 -10.31
N THR A 82 -6.74 -16.70 -10.60
CA THR A 82 -6.43 -15.69 -9.58
C THR A 82 -7.73 -14.97 -9.25
N ASP A 83 -8.19 -15.08 -8.01
CA ASP A 83 -9.41 -14.39 -7.59
C ASP A 83 -9.10 -12.88 -7.41
N PHE A 84 -9.30 -12.12 -8.49
CA PHE A 84 -9.07 -10.67 -8.53
C PHE A 84 -10.00 -9.89 -7.60
N THR A 85 -10.98 -10.52 -6.96
CA THR A 85 -11.86 -9.86 -6.02
C THR A 85 -11.14 -9.37 -4.77
N SER A 86 -10.00 -9.98 -4.42
CA SER A 86 -9.18 -9.62 -3.27
C SER A 86 -8.06 -8.61 -3.59
N LEU A 87 -7.73 -8.37 -4.87
CA LEU A 87 -6.69 -7.44 -5.25
C LEU A 87 -7.08 -5.98 -5.02
N SER A 88 -6.11 -5.21 -4.57
CA SER A 88 -6.23 -3.77 -4.42
C SER A 88 -5.33 -3.03 -5.43
N SER A 89 -5.55 -1.73 -5.59
CA SER A 89 -4.68 -0.89 -6.42
C SER A 89 -3.23 -0.85 -5.92
N SER A 90 -2.98 -1.18 -4.65
CA SER A 90 -1.63 -1.27 -4.07
C SER A 90 -0.93 -2.58 -4.39
N ASP A 91 -1.67 -3.62 -4.79
CA ASP A 91 -1.13 -4.95 -5.04
C ASP A 91 -0.72 -5.17 -6.50
N VAL A 92 -1.01 -4.23 -7.39
CA VAL A 92 -0.65 -4.31 -8.80
C VAL A 92 0.64 -3.53 -9.09
N LYS A 93 1.47 -4.07 -9.99
CA LYS A 93 2.73 -3.44 -10.44
C LYS A 93 2.52 -2.42 -11.57
N GLY A 94 1.32 -1.86 -11.68
CA GLY A 94 0.94 -0.90 -12.71
C GLY A 94 0.24 0.32 -12.14
N GLU A 95 0.35 1.44 -12.85
CA GLU A 95 -0.30 2.70 -12.56
C GLU A 95 -1.24 3.05 -13.71
N TRP A 96 -2.51 3.30 -13.43
CA TRP A 96 -3.48 3.80 -14.39
C TRP A 96 -3.27 5.29 -14.59
N LEU A 97 -3.03 5.73 -15.83
CA LEU A 97 -2.72 7.11 -16.15
C LEU A 97 -3.95 7.88 -16.61
N GLU A 98 -4.67 7.32 -17.60
CA GLU A 98 -5.87 7.94 -18.14
C GLU A 98 -6.82 6.88 -18.71
N THR A 99 -8.11 7.17 -18.69
CA THR A 99 -9.13 6.35 -19.33
C THR A 99 -9.29 6.81 -20.78
N ILE A 100 -9.32 5.87 -21.74
CA ILE A 100 -9.51 6.14 -23.16
C ILE A 100 -10.98 5.86 -23.50
N GLY A 101 -11.71 6.93 -23.86
CA GLY A 101 -13.14 6.85 -24.08
C GLY A 101 -13.94 6.75 -22.76
N GLU A 102 -15.22 6.43 -22.88
CA GLU A 102 -16.09 6.27 -21.71
C GLU A 102 -16.13 4.80 -21.27
N PRO A 103 -16.11 4.52 -19.95
CA PRO A 103 -16.37 3.18 -19.44
C PRO A 103 -17.77 2.71 -19.85
N LYS A 104 -17.88 1.46 -20.26
CA LYS A 104 -19.16 0.83 -20.62
C LYS A 104 -19.70 0.06 -19.45
N TYR A 105 -20.99 0.22 -19.17
CA TYR A 105 -21.66 -0.46 -18.08
C TYR A 105 -22.87 -1.24 -18.61
N GLU A 106 -22.97 -2.51 -18.18
CA GLU A 106 -24.17 -3.32 -18.30
C GLU A 106 -24.71 -3.56 -16.87
N ILE A 107 -26.00 -3.24 -16.67
CA ILE A 107 -26.63 -3.34 -15.35
C ILE A 107 -27.76 -4.35 -15.43
N SER A 108 -27.73 -5.33 -14.54
CA SER A 108 -28.75 -6.36 -14.41
C SER A 108 -29.11 -6.60 -12.95
N TYR A 109 -30.19 -7.35 -12.74
CA TYR A 109 -30.53 -7.87 -11.42
C TYR A 109 -30.58 -9.38 -11.52
N GLU A 110 -29.78 -10.05 -10.72
CA GLU A 110 -29.69 -11.50 -10.66
C GLU A 110 -29.96 -11.96 -9.23
N GLN A 111 -30.94 -12.84 -9.07
CA GLN A 111 -31.36 -13.35 -7.76
C GLN A 111 -31.68 -12.24 -6.73
N GLY A 112 -32.17 -11.09 -7.20
CA GLY A 112 -32.50 -9.94 -6.34
C GLY A 112 -31.31 -9.01 -6.04
N MET A 113 -30.10 -9.34 -6.47
CA MET A 113 -28.90 -8.51 -6.30
C MET A 113 -28.64 -7.65 -7.53
N LEU A 114 -28.19 -6.43 -7.31
CA LEU A 114 -27.72 -5.53 -8.37
C LEU A 114 -26.35 -6.04 -8.88
N VAL A 115 -26.29 -6.31 -10.19
CA VAL A 115 -25.06 -6.73 -10.87
C VAL A 115 -24.64 -5.66 -11.86
N VAL A 116 -23.40 -5.20 -11.78
CA VAL A 116 -22.82 -4.20 -12.69
C VAL A 116 -21.59 -4.79 -13.35
N LYS A 117 -21.66 -5.03 -14.66
CA LYS A 117 -20.49 -5.33 -15.48
C LYS A 117 -19.91 -4.03 -16.00
N CYS A 118 -18.61 -3.80 -15.79
CA CYS A 118 -17.87 -2.66 -16.31
C CYS A 118 -16.77 -3.13 -17.26
N SER A 119 -16.65 -2.45 -18.40
CA SER A 119 -15.56 -2.62 -19.35
C SER A 119 -14.89 -1.27 -19.55
N VAL A 120 -13.57 -1.19 -19.41
CA VAL A 120 -12.80 0.04 -19.48
C VAL A 120 -11.48 -0.16 -20.24
N THR A 121 -11.11 0.86 -21.00
CA THR A 121 -9.82 0.92 -21.67
C THR A 121 -9.06 2.15 -21.22
N GLY A 122 -7.76 2.03 -21.03
CA GLY A 122 -6.93 3.15 -20.59
C GLY A 122 -5.48 3.05 -21.02
N LYS A 123 -4.71 4.07 -20.67
CA LYS A 123 -3.25 4.03 -20.68
C LYS A 123 -2.74 3.76 -19.29
N ALA A 124 -1.75 2.89 -19.21
CA ALA A 124 -1.09 2.53 -17.97
C ALA A 124 0.42 2.40 -18.20
N ARG A 125 1.18 2.38 -17.12
CA ARG A 125 2.61 2.11 -17.15
C ARG A 125 3.00 1.21 -15.98
N ALA A 126 4.11 0.49 -16.14
CA ALA A 126 4.67 -0.27 -15.05
C ALA A 126 5.13 0.65 -13.92
N ILE A 127 4.84 0.27 -12.68
CA ILE A 127 5.52 0.84 -11.51
C ILE A 127 6.85 0.10 -11.44
N VAL A 128 7.93 0.77 -11.84
CA VAL A 128 9.28 0.27 -11.59
C VAL A 128 9.54 0.51 -10.11
N ALA A 129 9.37 -0.53 -9.29
CA ALA A 129 9.80 -0.47 -7.91
C ALA A 129 11.29 -0.18 -7.90
N LYS A 130 11.70 1.00 -7.44
CA LYS A 130 13.07 1.20 -7.00
C LYS A 130 13.33 0.16 -5.92
N GLN A 131 14.49 -0.47 -5.97
CA GLN A 131 14.90 -1.43 -4.94
C GLN A 131 14.73 -0.75 -3.57
N ASN A 132 14.06 -1.41 -2.64
CA ASN A 132 13.83 -0.86 -1.31
C ASN A 132 15.17 -0.44 -0.71
N ASN A 133 15.31 0.84 -0.43
CA ASN A 133 16.52 1.39 0.21
C ASN A 133 16.42 1.29 1.74
N TYR A 134 15.56 0.42 2.25
CA TYR A 134 15.39 0.18 3.67
C TYR A 134 15.29 -1.32 3.98
N VAL A 135 15.51 -1.64 5.24
CA VAL A 135 15.27 -2.95 5.84
C VAL A 135 14.19 -2.78 6.89
N ALA A 136 13.16 -3.62 6.82
CA ALA A 136 12.08 -3.65 7.80
C ALA A 136 11.86 -5.10 8.27
N LYS A 137 11.81 -5.30 9.59
CA LYS A 137 11.64 -6.60 10.23
C LYS A 137 10.52 -6.52 11.25
N ILE A 138 9.58 -7.44 11.15
CA ILE A 138 8.57 -7.63 12.19
C ILE A 138 9.18 -8.50 13.27
N LEU A 139 9.09 -8.03 14.53
CA LEU A 139 9.68 -8.71 15.67
C LEU A 139 8.57 -9.10 16.67
N CYS A 140 8.69 -10.30 17.25
CA CYS A 140 7.76 -10.88 18.19
C CYS A 140 8.41 -11.00 19.59
N ASN A 141 7.77 -10.44 20.62
CA ASN A 141 8.19 -10.57 22.03
C ASN A 141 9.63 -10.11 22.35
N GLY A 142 10.24 -9.29 21.48
CA GLY A 142 11.57 -8.76 21.71
C GLY A 142 12.03 -7.83 20.60
N ILE A 143 13.10 -7.08 20.86
CA ILE A 143 13.56 -5.98 20.00
C ILE A 143 14.82 -6.30 19.19
N GLU A 144 15.34 -7.51 19.35
CA GLU A 144 16.55 -7.96 18.65
C GLU A 144 16.21 -8.67 17.33
N ASP A 145 17.14 -8.67 16.39
CA ASP A 145 16.93 -9.30 15.07
C ASP A 145 16.59 -10.79 15.14
N ARG A 146 17.02 -11.49 16.18
CA ARG A 146 16.65 -12.90 16.41
C ARG A 146 15.16 -13.11 16.72
N ASN A 147 14.44 -12.04 17.05
CA ASN A 147 12.99 -12.07 17.32
C ASN A 147 12.18 -11.85 16.04
N GLU A 148 12.84 -11.75 14.86
CA GLU A 148 12.14 -11.64 13.58
C GLU A 148 11.25 -12.88 13.35
N GLY A 149 9.97 -12.64 13.06
CA GLY A 149 9.02 -13.73 12.87
C GLY A 149 7.69 -13.26 12.29
N GLU A 150 7.02 -14.21 11.65
CA GLU A 150 5.70 -14.01 11.03
C GLU A 150 4.59 -14.73 11.83
N ASN A 151 4.95 -15.52 12.83
CA ASN A 151 4.03 -16.31 13.63
C ASN A 151 3.93 -15.76 15.05
N PHE A 152 2.75 -15.33 15.44
CA PHE A 152 2.39 -14.79 16.73
C PHE A 152 1.40 -15.71 17.44
N LYS A 153 1.37 -15.63 18.74
CA LYS A 153 0.30 -16.15 19.59
C LYS A 153 -0.52 -14.97 20.13
N SER A 154 -1.77 -15.23 20.47
CA SER A 154 -2.58 -14.25 21.21
C SER A 154 -1.88 -13.89 22.52
N GLY A 155 -1.60 -12.60 22.72
CA GLY A 155 -0.82 -12.08 23.85
C GLY A 155 0.64 -11.72 23.52
N ASP A 156 1.11 -12.00 22.30
CA ASP A 156 2.47 -11.63 21.89
C ASP A 156 2.57 -10.16 21.53
N ASP A 157 3.68 -9.54 21.90
CA ASP A 157 3.99 -8.15 21.59
C ASP A 157 4.56 -7.99 20.18
N LEU A 158 4.09 -6.96 19.47
CA LEU A 158 4.50 -6.60 18.12
C LEU A 158 5.50 -5.45 18.16
N TYR A 159 6.65 -5.61 17.48
CA TYR A 159 7.62 -4.55 17.25
C TYR A 159 8.00 -4.48 15.77
N LEU A 160 8.50 -3.32 15.34
CA LEU A 160 9.03 -3.10 13.99
C LEU A 160 10.45 -2.54 14.10
N ALA A 161 11.45 -3.31 13.67
CA ALA A 161 12.78 -2.78 13.41
C ALA A 161 12.83 -2.21 11.98
N TYR A 162 13.29 -0.97 11.85
CA TYR A 162 13.36 -0.25 10.57
C TYR A 162 14.66 0.51 10.46
N GLN A 163 15.29 0.44 9.28
CA GLN A 163 16.47 1.23 8.94
C GLN A 163 16.45 1.56 7.46
N SER A 164 16.57 2.84 7.11
CA SER A 164 16.64 3.30 5.72
C SER A 164 18.05 3.84 5.39
N ALA A 165 18.50 3.62 4.16
CA ALA A 165 19.73 4.23 3.66
C ALA A 165 19.60 5.73 3.39
N THR A 166 18.38 6.24 3.29
CA THR A 166 18.07 7.65 3.01
C THR A 166 17.14 8.21 4.07
N LYS A 167 17.27 9.51 4.36
CA LYS A 167 16.29 10.23 5.16
C LYS A 167 14.93 10.20 4.48
N GLY A 168 13.84 10.09 5.25
CA GLY A 168 12.50 10.01 4.67
C GLY A 168 11.39 9.97 5.73
N TYR A 169 10.23 9.54 5.28
CA TYR A 169 9.00 9.47 6.06
C TYR A 169 8.47 8.03 6.06
N LEU A 170 7.85 7.65 7.16
CA LEU A 170 7.36 6.30 7.40
C LEU A 170 5.91 6.32 7.88
N ALA A 171 5.09 5.42 7.38
CA ALA A 171 3.80 5.07 7.97
C ALA A 171 3.64 3.55 8.00
N VAL A 172 2.93 3.05 9.01
CA VAL A 172 2.68 1.62 9.18
C VAL A 172 1.21 1.40 9.47
N TYR A 173 0.62 0.46 8.74
CA TYR A 173 -0.77 0.05 8.92
C TYR A 173 -0.85 -1.46 9.11
N LEU A 174 -1.75 -1.90 9.96
CA LEU A 174 -2.16 -3.29 10.05
C LEU A 174 -3.51 -3.44 9.36
N ILE A 175 -3.64 -4.45 8.52
CA ILE A 175 -4.91 -4.84 7.91
C ILE A 175 -5.28 -6.21 8.50
N ASP A 176 -6.42 -6.27 9.17
CA ASP A 176 -6.90 -7.50 9.78
C ASP A 176 -7.62 -8.43 8.78
N ASP A 177 -7.95 -9.63 9.24
CA ASP A 177 -8.68 -10.66 8.47
C ASP A 177 -10.11 -10.19 8.07
N ASN A 178 -10.68 -9.21 8.79
CA ASN A 178 -11.99 -8.63 8.50
C ASN A 178 -11.92 -7.44 7.54
N LYS A 179 -10.75 -7.12 7.02
CA LYS A 179 -10.49 -5.95 6.16
C LYS A 179 -10.72 -4.60 6.84
N ASN A 180 -10.38 -4.50 8.12
CA ASN A 180 -10.22 -3.21 8.78
C ASN A 180 -8.75 -2.80 8.71
N ALA A 181 -8.51 -1.52 8.52
CA ALA A 181 -7.17 -0.95 8.52
C ALA A 181 -6.94 -0.19 9.82
N TYR A 182 -5.82 -0.44 10.47
CA TYR A 182 -5.41 0.23 11.70
C TYR A 182 -4.10 0.98 11.48
N CYS A 183 -4.09 2.28 11.76
CA CYS A 183 -2.87 3.08 11.70
C CYS A 183 -2.02 2.83 12.94
N LEU A 184 -0.92 2.12 12.78
CA LEU A 184 0.03 1.83 13.86
C LEU A 184 1.07 2.95 14.01
N LEU A 185 1.50 3.53 12.87
CA LEU A 185 2.45 4.65 12.82
C LEU A 185 2.03 5.63 11.73
N PRO A 186 2.00 6.95 11.97
CA PRO A 186 2.41 7.71 13.16
C PRO A 186 1.64 7.33 14.43
N TYR A 187 2.23 7.50 15.61
CA TYR A 187 1.54 7.26 16.89
C TYR A 187 0.36 8.23 17.11
N GLN A 188 -0.54 7.88 18.02
CA GLN A 188 -1.73 8.69 18.31
C GLN A 188 -1.37 10.10 18.82
N SER A 189 -0.26 10.21 19.53
CA SER A 189 0.30 11.48 20.02
C SER A 189 0.82 12.41 18.91
N SER A 190 1.07 11.90 17.69
CA SER A 190 1.63 12.68 16.57
C SER A 190 0.61 13.68 16.03
N LYS A 191 0.85 14.98 16.25
CA LYS A 191 -0.07 16.07 15.87
C LYS A 191 -0.05 16.38 14.37
N ASP A 192 1.08 16.17 13.71
CA ASP A 192 1.27 16.45 12.29
C ASP A 192 1.00 15.26 11.37
N GLY A 193 0.73 14.08 11.96
CA GLY A 193 0.43 12.86 11.21
C GLY A 193 1.58 12.35 10.36
N LYS A 194 2.83 12.61 10.76
CA LYS A 194 4.05 12.23 10.04
C LYS A 194 5.06 11.59 10.99
N VAL A 195 5.87 10.71 10.47
CA VAL A 195 7.08 10.20 11.14
C VAL A 195 8.24 10.37 10.20
N GLU A 196 9.19 11.18 10.60
CA GLU A 196 10.44 11.41 9.88
C GLU A 196 11.53 10.48 10.44
N VAL A 197 12.29 9.83 9.58
CA VAL A 197 13.38 8.92 9.93
C VAL A 197 14.67 9.37 9.27
N ASP A 198 15.77 9.31 10.02
CA ASP A 198 17.09 9.68 9.51
C ASP A 198 17.76 8.53 8.77
N ALA A 199 18.66 8.89 7.84
CA ALA A 199 19.45 7.93 7.08
C ALA A 199 20.34 7.09 7.99
N ASN A 200 20.45 5.81 7.69
CA ASN A 200 21.33 4.83 8.35
C ASN A 200 21.10 4.69 9.87
N THR A 201 19.97 5.17 10.39
CA THR A 201 19.61 5.05 11.78
C THR A 201 18.63 3.88 11.94
N ARG A 202 18.96 2.94 12.86
CA ARG A 202 18.07 1.84 13.20
C ARG A 202 17.08 2.30 14.27
N TYR A 203 15.81 2.17 13.96
CA TYR A 203 14.69 2.41 14.88
C TYR A 203 14.04 1.09 15.28
N VAL A 204 13.51 1.03 16.49
CA VAL A 204 12.57 -0.02 16.90
C VAL A 204 11.30 0.66 17.37
N PHE A 205 10.26 0.54 16.57
CA PHE A 205 8.95 1.12 16.85
C PHE A 205 8.09 0.20 17.72
N PHE A 206 7.07 0.77 18.36
CA PHE A 206 6.12 0.11 19.24
C PHE A 206 6.72 -0.35 20.57
N ASN A 207 7.83 0.27 20.98
CA ASN A 207 8.47 -0.03 22.24
C ASN A 207 8.88 1.28 22.95
N GLN A 208 8.32 1.53 24.12
CA GLN A 208 8.59 2.74 24.90
C GLN A 208 10.05 2.87 25.33
N LYS A 209 10.75 1.74 25.57
CA LYS A 209 12.16 1.75 26.01
C LYS A 209 13.13 2.16 24.90
N THR A 210 12.73 2.01 23.63
CA THR A 210 13.53 2.36 22.46
C THR A 210 13.03 3.60 21.72
N ALA A 211 12.10 4.36 22.32
CA ALA A 211 11.47 5.53 21.72
C ALA A 211 12.47 6.64 21.34
N GLN A 212 13.47 6.84 22.17
CA GLN A 212 14.48 7.89 21.96
C GLN A 212 15.46 7.55 20.82
N PRO A 213 15.92 8.55 20.05
CA PRO A 213 15.67 9.99 20.25
C PRO A 213 14.43 10.52 19.51
N LEU A 214 13.67 9.69 18.80
CA LEU A 214 12.62 10.13 17.88
C LEU A 214 11.32 10.57 18.60
N PHE A 215 10.98 9.86 19.70
CA PHE A 215 9.76 10.12 20.48
C PHE A 215 10.06 10.18 21.97
N ASN A 216 9.17 10.82 22.74
CA ASN A 216 9.13 10.58 24.18
C ASN A 216 8.52 9.20 24.45
N SER A 217 8.96 8.52 25.51
CA SER A 217 8.44 7.19 25.82
C SER A 217 6.93 7.16 26.05
N SER A 218 6.36 8.24 26.63
CA SER A 218 4.91 8.39 26.84
C SER A 218 4.10 8.56 25.55
N ASP A 219 4.75 8.87 24.44
CA ASP A 219 4.10 9.13 23.16
C ASP A 219 4.05 7.89 22.26
N VAL A 220 4.65 6.78 22.71
CA VAL A 220 4.74 5.53 21.96
C VAL A 220 3.55 4.64 22.26
N ASP A 221 2.83 4.27 21.21
CA ASP A 221 1.81 3.23 21.27
C ASP A 221 2.49 1.85 21.20
N GLU A 222 2.20 0.98 22.16
CA GLU A 222 2.65 -0.41 22.18
C GLU A 222 1.49 -1.32 21.76
N TYR A 223 1.77 -2.39 21.02
CA TYR A 223 0.74 -3.26 20.45
C TYR A 223 0.98 -4.71 20.86
N THR A 224 -0.09 -5.33 21.36
CA THR A 224 -0.16 -6.76 21.65
C THR A 224 -1.12 -7.40 20.67
N MET A 225 -0.69 -8.45 20.00
CA MET A 225 -1.52 -9.17 19.02
C MET A 225 -2.54 -10.04 19.74
N THR A 226 -3.78 -10.01 19.29
CA THR A 226 -4.87 -10.83 19.85
C THR A 226 -5.56 -11.59 18.73
N CYS A 227 -6.07 -12.78 19.05
CA CYS A 227 -6.81 -13.62 18.12
C CYS A 227 -7.93 -14.35 18.86
N ASP A 228 -9.18 -14.11 18.47
CA ASP A 228 -10.35 -14.78 19.01
C ASP A 228 -10.68 -16.10 18.29
N LYS A 229 -10.24 -16.23 17.03
CA LYS A 229 -10.35 -17.42 16.18
C LYS A 229 -9.22 -18.42 16.48
N ALA A 230 -9.24 -19.58 15.85
CA ALA A 230 -8.13 -20.52 15.94
C ALA A 230 -6.84 -19.95 15.32
N SER A 231 -7.00 -19.13 14.26
CA SER A 231 -5.90 -18.44 13.58
C SER A 231 -6.47 -17.27 12.76
N GLU A 232 -5.73 -16.19 12.69
CA GLU A 232 -6.01 -15.02 11.86
C GLU A 232 -4.78 -14.62 11.06
N THR A 233 -4.99 -14.16 9.82
CA THR A 233 -3.91 -13.62 8.97
C THR A 233 -4.06 -12.12 8.89
N ASN A 234 -3.00 -11.40 9.28
CA ASN A 234 -2.94 -9.96 9.24
C ASN A 234 -1.81 -9.51 8.31
N TYR A 235 -1.94 -8.32 7.75
CA TYR A 235 -0.96 -7.73 6.82
C TYR A 235 -0.45 -6.42 7.38
N ILE A 236 0.88 -6.31 7.53
CA ILE A 236 1.54 -5.08 7.95
C ILE A 236 2.03 -4.36 6.69
N TYR A 237 1.43 -3.21 6.39
CA TYR A 237 1.84 -2.32 5.32
C TYR A 237 2.89 -1.34 5.85
N ILE A 238 4.09 -1.39 5.33
CA ILE A 238 5.22 -0.50 5.63
C ILE A 238 5.38 0.43 4.45
N ILE A 239 5.06 1.71 4.64
CA ILE A 239 5.00 2.73 3.60
C ILE A 239 6.09 3.74 3.86
N SER A 240 7.04 3.85 2.96
CA SER A 240 8.21 4.73 3.09
C SER A 240 8.37 5.62 1.86
N SER A 241 8.75 6.87 2.08
CA SER A 241 9.08 7.82 1.00
C SER A 241 10.16 8.80 1.43
N PRO A 242 11.06 9.23 0.54
CA PRO A 242 11.94 10.38 0.80
C PRO A 242 11.16 11.71 0.87
N ASN A 243 9.94 11.75 0.34
CA ASN A 243 9.09 12.92 0.29
C ASN A 243 8.06 12.90 1.44
N PRO A 244 7.71 14.06 2.02
CA PRO A 244 6.75 14.11 3.11
C PRO A 244 5.34 13.73 2.65
N PHE A 245 4.67 12.90 3.42
CA PHE A 245 3.26 12.58 3.26
C PHE A 245 2.56 12.52 4.61
N ILE A 246 1.23 12.68 4.60
CA ILE A 246 0.40 12.64 5.80
C ILE A 246 -0.36 11.32 5.81
N LYS A 247 -0.51 10.72 6.99
CA LYS A 247 -1.29 9.50 7.18
C LYS A 247 -2.72 9.61 6.62
N ALA A 248 -3.36 8.48 6.38
CA ALA A 248 -4.78 8.44 6.05
C ALA A 248 -5.63 9.01 7.22
N ILE A 249 -6.81 9.53 6.88
CA ILE A 249 -7.79 9.98 7.88
C ILE A 249 -8.38 8.74 8.55
N ASP A 250 -8.28 8.68 9.85
CA ASP A 250 -8.77 7.60 10.70
C ASP A 250 -9.68 8.11 11.81
N ASN A 251 -10.36 7.19 12.48
CA ASN A 251 -11.15 7.48 13.68
C ASN A 251 -10.22 7.52 14.90
N ALA A 252 -9.73 8.69 15.22
CA ALA A 252 -8.93 8.90 16.42
C ALA A 252 -9.85 9.08 17.64
N VAL A 253 -10.13 7.99 18.35
CA VAL A 253 -10.80 8.01 19.65
C VAL A 253 -9.76 7.63 20.71
N GLU A 254 -9.64 8.42 21.77
CA GLU A 254 -8.68 8.17 22.84
C GLU A 254 -8.92 6.77 23.44
N GLY A 255 -7.83 6.00 23.56
CA GLY A 255 -7.87 4.64 24.12
C GLY A 255 -8.38 3.55 23.19
N LEU A 256 -8.73 3.88 21.94
CA LEU A 256 -9.11 2.89 20.92
C LEU A 256 -8.09 2.86 19.77
N PRO A 257 -7.93 1.70 19.10
CA PRO A 257 -7.14 1.63 17.88
C PRO A 257 -7.66 2.62 16.84
N ARG A 258 -6.76 3.28 16.11
CA ARG A 258 -7.14 4.22 15.04
C ARG A 258 -7.51 3.45 13.79
N GLU A 259 -8.78 3.22 13.65
CA GLU A 259 -9.38 2.41 12.60
C GLU A 259 -9.83 3.28 11.42
N LEU A 260 -9.70 2.74 10.23
CA LEU A 260 -10.32 3.24 9.01
C LEU A 260 -10.75 2.04 8.13
N LYS A 261 -11.71 2.27 7.25
CA LYS A 261 -12.10 1.23 6.30
C LYS A 261 -10.95 0.94 5.33
N PHE A 262 -10.75 -0.32 5.01
CA PHE A 262 -9.70 -0.74 4.08
C PHE A 262 -9.82 -0.04 2.71
N GLU A 263 -11.03 0.19 2.21
CA GLU A 263 -11.26 0.93 0.96
C GLU A 263 -10.74 2.38 1.02
N ASP A 264 -10.90 3.06 2.14
CA ASP A 264 -10.41 4.43 2.32
C ASP A 264 -8.90 4.46 2.47
N PHE A 265 -8.31 3.47 3.15
CA PHE A 265 -6.88 3.25 3.17
C PHE A 265 -6.32 3.04 1.75
N GLN A 266 -6.95 2.19 0.95
CA GLN A 266 -6.53 1.91 -0.43
C GLN A 266 -6.61 3.15 -1.33
N LYS A 267 -7.68 3.94 -1.23
CA LYS A 267 -7.83 5.21 -1.96
C LYS A 267 -6.72 6.19 -1.59
N TRP A 268 -6.44 6.30 -0.29
CA TRP A 268 -5.35 7.15 0.21
C TRP A 268 -3.99 6.67 -0.31
N LEU A 269 -3.69 5.38 -0.22
CA LEU A 269 -2.43 4.80 -0.67
C LEU A 269 -2.23 4.98 -2.17
N SER A 270 -3.25 4.68 -2.97
CA SER A 270 -3.22 4.86 -4.43
C SER A 270 -2.98 6.31 -4.82
N LYS A 271 -3.68 7.26 -4.16
CA LYS A 271 -3.50 8.70 -4.41
C LYS A 271 -2.06 9.15 -4.12
N ASN A 272 -1.49 8.72 -2.98
CA ASN A 272 -0.13 9.10 -2.61
C ASN A 272 0.91 8.47 -3.54
N ARG A 273 0.79 7.20 -3.92
CA ARG A 273 1.69 6.55 -4.88
C ARG A 273 1.63 7.17 -6.28
N THR A 274 0.47 7.66 -6.68
CA THR A 274 0.32 8.39 -7.95
C THR A 274 1.03 9.74 -7.93
N ALA A 275 0.96 10.44 -6.79
CA ALA A 275 1.60 11.75 -6.60
C ALA A 275 3.11 11.61 -6.33
N ASP A 276 3.52 10.56 -5.66
CA ASP A 276 4.90 10.30 -5.23
C ASP A 276 5.42 8.96 -5.77
N LYS A 277 6.24 9.05 -6.81
CA LYS A 277 6.84 7.87 -7.48
C LYS A 277 7.96 7.21 -6.68
N ASP A 278 8.48 7.91 -5.69
CA ASP A 278 9.53 7.40 -4.81
C ASP A 278 8.94 6.69 -3.57
N MET A 279 7.61 6.77 -3.39
CA MET A 279 6.91 6.05 -2.34
C MET A 279 6.98 4.55 -2.56
N GLN A 280 7.50 3.84 -1.56
CA GLN A 280 7.66 2.40 -1.52
C GLN A 280 6.67 1.80 -0.52
N VAL A 281 6.16 0.62 -0.85
CA VAL A 281 5.25 -0.13 0.00
C VAL A 281 5.76 -1.56 0.10
N GLU A 282 5.98 -2.02 1.30
CA GLU A 282 6.29 -3.41 1.63
C GLU A 282 5.16 -3.98 2.48
N ILE A 283 4.75 -5.20 2.18
CA ILE A 283 3.70 -5.89 2.91
C ILE A 283 4.33 -7.11 3.58
N LYS A 284 4.22 -7.17 4.90
CA LYS A 284 4.59 -8.34 5.70
C LYS A 284 3.33 -9.05 6.14
N THR A 285 3.29 -10.35 5.96
CA THR A 285 2.17 -11.18 6.44
C THR A 285 2.52 -11.71 7.81
N ILE A 286 1.60 -11.62 8.75
CA ILE A 286 1.72 -12.24 10.05
C ILE A 286 0.50 -13.12 10.33
N VAL A 287 0.74 -14.24 10.99
CA VAL A 287 -0.31 -15.17 11.41
C VAL A 287 -0.37 -15.18 12.93
N VAL A 288 -1.54 -14.85 13.48
CA VAL A 288 -1.79 -14.87 14.92
C VAL A 288 -2.63 -16.09 15.24
N LYS A 289 -2.19 -16.90 16.18
CA LYS A 289 -2.88 -18.11 16.67
C LYS A 289 -3.36 -17.88 18.09
N LYS A 290 -4.48 -18.49 18.41
CA LYS A 290 -5.03 -18.48 19.79
C LYS A 290 -4.10 -19.15 20.78
#